data_c294b3a3987cf06c47959e2168587393
#
_entry.id   c294b3a3987cf06c47959e2168587393
#
_cell.length_a   1.000
_cell.length_b   1.000
_cell.length_c   1.000
_cell.angle_alpha   90.00
_cell.angle_beta   90.00
_cell.angle_gamma   90.00
#
_symmetry.space_group_name_H-M   'P 1'
#
loop_
_entity.id
_entity.type
_entity.pdbx_description
1 polymer ?
#
loop_
_entity_poly.entity_id
_entity_poly.type
_entity_poly.pdbx_seq_one_letter_code
_entity_poly.pdbx_strand_id
1 'polypeptide(L)'
;LIHKPKILILDEPTTGVDAVSRTEFWEMLSGLKKEGITIIVSTPYMDEALRCDRIALIQTGKILGIDTPENIRKSYTQKLYAVRHQEKYRLLTTLRSSPRALSAEPFGDSVHITLREGTGPDDIVTILNSAGLHDASVMEIVPGIEDVFLELMKHEG
;
A
#
# COMPACT_ATOMS: atom_id res chain seq x y z
N LEU A 1 -24.10 5.28 20.52
CA LEU A 1 -23.50 4.54 21.65
C LEU A 1 -24.18 4.97 22.96
N ILE A 2 -24.78 4.01 23.69
CA ILE A 2 -25.59 4.30 24.90
C ILE A 2 -24.72 4.87 26.04
N HIS A 3 -23.45 4.45 26.12
CA HIS A 3 -22.56 4.78 27.25
C HIS A 3 -21.57 5.93 27.02
N LYS A 4 -21.61 6.61 25.88
CA LYS A 4 -20.68 7.69 25.51
C LYS A 4 -19.23 7.42 25.96
N PRO A 5 -18.57 6.35 25.49
CA PRO A 5 -17.22 6.00 25.92
C PRO A 5 -16.24 7.08 25.48
N LYS A 6 -15.16 7.26 26.24
CA LYS A 6 -14.05 8.14 25.84
C LYS A 6 -13.15 7.50 24.80
N ILE A 7 -13.09 6.17 24.81
CA ILE A 7 -12.25 5.35 23.91
C ILE A 7 -13.12 4.25 23.33
N LEU A 8 -13.02 4.04 22.02
CA LEU A 8 -13.65 2.95 21.29
C LEU A 8 -12.55 2.13 20.62
N ILE A 9 -12.54 0.82 20.89
CA ILE A 9 -11.57 -0.12 20.29
C ILE A 9 -12.34 -1.08 19.42
N LEU A 10 -11.95 -1.19 18.17
CA LEU A 10 -12.59 -2.00 17.13
C LEU A 10 -11.56 -2.89 16.47
N ASP A 11 -11.82 -4.18 16.44
CA ASP A 11 -10.95 -5.18 15.84
C ASP A 11 -11.58 -5.68 14.53
N GLU A 12 -10.95 -5.36 13.40
CA GLU A 12 -11.37 -5.68 12.03
C GLU A 12 -12.86 -5.46 11.76
N PRO A 13 -13.45 -4.30 12.12
CA PRO A 13 -14.90 -4.11 12.15
C PRO A 13 -15.57 -4.17 10.78
N THR A 14 -14.82 -4.08 9.70
CA THR A 14 -15.32 -4.04 8.32
C THR A 14 -15.03 -5.33 7.55
N THR A 15 -14.43 -6.32 8.18
CA THR A 15 -14.16 -7.62 7.54
C THR A 15 -15.46 -8.30 7.14
N GLY A 16 -15.58 -8.65 5.85
CA GLY A 16 -16.80 -9.26 5.30
C GLY A 16 -17.97 -8.29 5.05
N VAL A 17 -17.76 -6.99 5.23
CA VAL A 17 -18.76 -5.94 4.96
C VAL A 17 -18.62 -5.45 3.52
N ASP A 18 -19.76 -5.23 2.84
CA ASP A 18 -19.78 -4.67 1.49
C ASP A 18 -19.29 -3.21 1.43
N ALA A 19 -18.91 -2.75 0.22
CA ALA A 19 -18.26 -1.45 0.04
C ALA A 19 -19.14 -0.25 0.47
N VAL A 20 -20.46 -0.33 0.33
CA VAL A 20 -21.38 0.74 0.71
C VAL A 20 -21.45 0.85 2.23
N SER A 21 -21.74 -0.28 2.88
CA SER A 21 -21.81 -0.36 4.34
C SER A 21 -20.48 -0.01 5.02
N ARG A 22 -19.33 -0.35 4.38
CA ARG A 22 -18.00 0.11 4.85
C ARG A 22 -17.89 1.63 4.85
N THR A 23 -18.35 2.28 3.79
CA THR A 23 -18.30 3.74 3.69
C THR A 23 -19.14 4.39 4.78
N GLU A 24 -20.38 3.93 4.95
CA GLU A 24 -21.30 4.42 5.99
C GLU A 24 -20.71 4.22 7.41
N PHE A 25 -20.08 3.08 7.64
CA PHE A 25 -19.41 2.78 8.92
C PHE A 25 -18.29 3.80 9.23
N TRP A 26 -17.43 4.10 8.26
CA TRP A 26 -16.35 5.09 8.43
C TRP A 26 -16.89 6.52 8.59
N GLU A 27 -18.00 6.86 7.94
CA GLU A 27 -18.69 8.14 8.16
C GLU A 27 -19.24 8.25 9.59
N MET A 28 -19.83 7.18 10.11
CA MET A 28 -20.28 7.11 11.50
C MET A 28 -19.10 7.29 12.47
N LEU A 29 -17.95 6.59 12.26
CA LEU A 29 -16.76 6.78 13.09
C LEU A 29 -16.25 8.21 13.06
N SER A 30 -16.28 8.85 11.89
CA SER A 30 -15.89 10.25 11.74
C SER A 30 -16.81 11.18 12.54
N GLY A 31 -18.10 10.85 12.64
CA GLY A 31 -19.06 11.54 13.50
C GLY A 31 -18.71 11.41 14.99
N LEU A 32 -18.46 10.19 15.45
CA LEU A 32 -18.09 9.90 16.84
C LEU A 32 -16.78 10.59 17.24
N LYS A 33 -15.80 10.64 16.32
CA LYS A 33 -14.55 11.38 16.51
C LYS A 33 -14.80 12.88 16.76
N LYS A 34 -15.72 13.50 16.01
CA LYS A 34 -16.11 14.92 16.20
C LYS A 34 -16.77 15.15 17.55
N GLU A 35 -17.39 14.14 18.16
CA GLU A 35 -17.92 14.18 19.51
C GLU A 35 -16.84 14.00 20.60
N GLY A 36 -15.57 13.89 20.23
CA GLY A 36 -14.42 13.77 21.14
C GLY A 36 -14.09 12.34 21.57
N ILE A 37 -14.63 11.34 20.90
CA ILE A 37 -14.29 9.93 21.18
C ILE A 37 -12.96 9.58 20.49
N THR A 38 -12.00 9.02 21.24
CA THR A 38 -10.79 8.43 20.67
C THR A 38 -11.11 7.05 20.12
N ILE A 39 -10.78 6.80 18.85
CA ILE A 39 -11.13 5.55 18.17
C ILE A 39 -9.83 4.84 17.77
N ILE A 40 -9.70 3.58 18.16
CA ILE A 40 -8.62 2.67 17.75
C ILE A 40 -9.26 1.57 16.91
N VAL A 41 -8.77 1.40 15.68
CA VAL A 41 -9.26 0.38 14.74
C VAL A 41 -8.10 -0.47 14.29
N SER A 42 -8.22 -1.79 14.39
CA SER A 42 -7.37 -2.70 13.60
C SER A 42 -8.03 -2.99 12.27
N THR A 43 -7.26 -3.03 11.19
CA THR A 43 -7.77 -3.37 9.86
C THR A 43 -6.65 -3.92 8.97
N PRO A 44 -6.91 -4.94 8.13
CA PRO A 44 -5.98 -5.38 7.11
C PRO A 44 -6.07 -4.52 5.82
N TYR A 45 -7.01 -3.56 5.75
CA TYR A 45 -7.27 -2.76 4.55
C TYR A 45 -6.51 -1.44 4.58
N MET A 46 -5.54 -1.26 3.67
CA MET A 46 -4.70 -0.06 3.63
C MET A 46 -5.45 1.20 3.21
N ASP A 47 -6.54 1.08 2.46
CA ASP A 47 -7.44 2.19 2.11
C ASP A 47 -8.18 2.75 3.34
N GLU A 48 -8.46 1.91 4.34
CA GLU A 48 -9.03 2.34 5.62
C GLU A 48 -7.99 3.07 6.49
N ALA A 49 -6.74 2.63 6.45
CA ALA A 49 -5.65 3.31 7.16
C ALA A 49 -5.50 4.78 6.73
N LEU A 50 -5.79 5.10 5.45
CA LEU A 50 -5.80 6.49 4.95
C LEU A 50 -6.86 7.38 5.61
N ARG A 51 -7.89 6.81 6.23
CA ARG A 51 -8.95 7.55 6.94
C ARG A 51 -8.60 7.90 8.39
N CYS A 52 -7.50 7.34 8.90
CA CYS A 52 -7.03 7.55 10.26
C CYS A 52 -6.11 8.77 10.36
N ASP A 53 -6.06 9.41 11.53
CA ASP A 53 -5.12 10.52 11.79
C ASP A 53 -3.68 10.00 11.98
N ARG A 54 -3.55 8.82 12.59
CA ARG A 54 -2.29 8.11 12.81
C ARG A 54 -2.49 6.64 12.55
N ILE A 55 -1.46 6.00 12.05
CA ILE A 55 -1.44 4.55 11.80
C ILE A 55 -0.21 3.92 12.43
N ALA A 56 -0.34 2.68 12.86
CA ALA A 56 0.74 1.81 13.25
C ALA A 56 0.79 0.64 12.26
N LEU A 57 1.89 0.47 11.54
CA LEU A 57 2.11 -0.68 10.68
C LEU A 57 2.68 -1.81 11.55
N ILE A 58 2.02 -2.96 11.55
CA ILE A 58 2.36 -4.09 12.43
C ILE A 58 2.58 -5.35 11.57
N GLN A 59 3.67 -6.06 11.83
CA GLN A 59 3.98 -7.34 11.20
C GLN A 59 4.61 -8.28 12.23
N THR A 60 4.11 -9.53 12.30
CA THR A 60 4.64 -10.59 13.19
C THR A 60 4.83 -10.13 14.65
N GLY A 61 3.89 -9.32 15.17
CA GLY A 61 3.93 -8.80 16.55
C GLY A 61 4.87 -7.61 16.76
N LYS A 62 5.53 -7.10 15.71
CA LYS A 62 6.40 -5.93 15.77
C LYS A 62 5.76 -4.72 15.11
N ILE A 63 6.03 -3.54 15.64
CA ILE A 63 5.64 -2.27 15.05
C ILE A 63 6.75 -1.83 14.09
N LEU A 64 6.43 -1.73 12.80
CA LEU A 64 7.35 -1.28 11.75
C LEU A 64 7.44 0.25 11.66
N GLY A 65 6.37 0.94 12.02
CA GLY A 65 6.32 2.40 12.01
C GLY A 65 5.01 2.92 12.58
N ILE A 66 5.07 4.13 13.17
CA ILE A 66 3.89 4.85 13.68
C ILE A 66 4.00 6.31 13.25
N ASP A 67 3.08 6.76 12.42
CA ASP A 67 2.98 8.20 12.05
C ASP A 67 1.61 8.48 11.40
N THR A 68 1.44 9.69 10.89
CA THR A 68 0.33 10.02 9.99
C THR A 68 0.46 9.23 8.68
N PRO A 69 -0.64 8.90 7.99
CA PRO A 69 -0.58 8.24 6.69
C PRO A 69 0.30 8.97 5.68
N GLU A 70 0.29 10.30 5.71
CA GLU A 70 1.10 11.13 4.81
C GLU A 70 2.60 10.99 5.09
N ASN A 71 3.02 11.03 6.38
CA ASN A 71 4.41 10.86 6.76
C ASN A 71 4.93 9.46 6.45
N ILE A 72 4.11 8.43 6.70
CA ILE A 72 4.43 7.05 6.32
C ILE A 72 4.69 6.95 4.81
N ARG A 73 3.84 7.55 3.97
CA ARG A 73 4.07 7.56 2.51
C ARG A 73 5.33 8.33 2.11
N LYS A 74 5.63 9.44 2.77
CA LYS A 74 6.84 10.24 2.53
C LYS A 74 8.13 9.54 2.96
N SER A 75 8.06 8.54 3.83
CA SER A 75 9.24 7.76 4.22
C SER A 75 9.77 6.86 3.11
N TYR A 76 8.97 6.61 2.08
CA TYR A 76 9.42 5.90 0.88
C TYR A 76 10.24 6.85 0.00
N THR A 77 11.55 6.61 -0.06
CA THR A 77 12.51 7.55 -0.70
C THR A 77 12.85 7.18 -2.14
N GLN A 78 12.49 5.99 -2.58
CA GLN A 78 12.84 5.48 -3.90
C GLN A 78 11.79 5.85 -4.95
N LYS A 79 12.18 5.85 -6.21
CA LYS A 79 11.23 5.98 -7.32
C LYS A 79 10.49 4.68 -7.53
N LEU A 80 9.18 4.77 -7.63
CA LEU A 80 8.27 3.65 -7.84
C LEU A 80 7.58 3.78 -9.19
N TYR A 81 7.52 2.69 -9.93
CA TYR A 81 6.86 2.64 -11.23
C TYR A 81 5.76 1.57 -11.21
N ALA A 82 4.60 1.91 -11.74
CA ALA A 82 3.54 0.96 -12.05
C ALA A 82 3.69 0.50 -13.50
N VAL A 83 3.77 -0.80 -13.70
CA VAL A 83 3.86 -1.42 -15.03
C VAL A 83 2.63 -2.29 -15.24
N ARG A 84 1.94 -2.11 -16.38
CA ARG A 84 0.78 -2.90 -16.76
C ARG A 84 1.00 -3.62 -18.06
N HIS A 85 0.54 -4.87 -18.12
CA HIS A 85 0.49 -5.69 -19.32
C HIS A 85 -0.57 -6.78 -19.16
N GLN A 86 -1.14 -7.26 -20.26
CA GLN A 86 -2.16 -8.32 -20.21
C GLN A 86 -1.65 -9.62 -19.61
N GLU A 87 -0.41 -10.02 -19.94
CA GLU A 87 0.27 -11.19 -19.40
C GLU A 87 0.91 -10.88 -18.03
N LYS A 88 0.09 -10.58 -17.01
CA LYS A 88 0.55 -10.11 -15.69
C LYS A 88 1.56 -11.04 -15.01
N TYR A 89 1.37 -12.36 -15.09
CA TYR A 89 2.30 -13.32 -14.50
C TYR A 89 3.67 -13.26 -15.18
N ARG A 90 3.70 -13.21 -16.51
CA ARG A 90 4.94 -13.07 -17.29
C ARG A 90 5.63 -11.75 -17.03
N LEU A 91 4.85 -10.65 -16.94
CA LEU A 91 5.35 -9.34 -16.54
C LEU A 91 6.06 -9.41 -15.18
N LEU A 92 5.38 -9.94 -14.15
CA LEU A 92 5.92 -10.04 -12.80
C LEU A 92 7.22 -10.87 -12.75
N THR A 93 7.23 -12.04 -13.38
CA THR A 93 8.42 -12.91 -13.40
C THR A 93 9.58 -12.27 -14.15
N THR A 94 9.31 -11.60 -15.28
CA THR A 94 10.32 -10.86 -16.05
C THR A 94 10.94 -9.74 -15.22
N LEU A 95 10.12 -8.92 -14.57
CA LEU A 95 10.62 -7.81 -13.76
C LEU A 95 11.38 -8.30 -12.52
N ARG A 96 10.90 -9.34 -11.83
CA ARG A 96 11.57 -9.93 -10.66
C ARG A 96 12.92 -10.56 -10.98
N SER A 97 13.06 -11.15 -12.14
CA SER A 97 14.33 -11.79 -12.57
C SER A 97 15.36 -10.78 -13.08
N SER A 98 14.98 -9.54 -13.27
CA SER A 98 15.89 -8.51 -13.78
C SER A 98 16.92 -8.10 -12.72
N PRO A 99 18.21 -8.08 -13.01
CA PRO A 99 19.23 -7.59 -12.09
C PRO A 99 19.13 -6.07 -11.82
N ARG A 100 18.36 -5.34 -12.65
CA ARG A 100 18.12 -3.89 -12.50
C ARG A 100 16.97 -3.59 -11.53
N ALA A 101 16.10 -4.56 -11.25
CA ALA A 101 15.05 -4.42 -10.27
C ALA A 101 15.61 -4.55 -8.84
N LEU A 102 15.21 -3.67 -7.97
CA LEU A 102 15.39 -3.81 -6.53
C LEU A 102 14.22 -4.62 -5.95
N SER A 103 13.00 -4.32 -6.41
CA SER A 103 11.80 -5.07 -6.05
C SER A 103 10.78 -5.02 -7.19
N ALA A 104 9.93 -6.05 -7.30
CA ALA A 104 8.77 -6.06 -8.18
C ALA A 104 7.64 -6.85 -7.50
N GLU A 105 6.53 -6.17 -7.21
CA GLU A 105 5.40 -6.72 -6.46
C GLU A 105 4.10 -6.58 -7.25
N PRO A 106 3.20 -7.58 -7.19
CA PRO A 106 1.92 -7.49 -7.86
C PRO A 106 1.00 -6.53 -7.11
N PHE A 107 0.34 -5.63 -7.84
CA PHE A 107 -0.53 -4.62 -7.27
C PHE A 107 -1.79 -4.42 -8.13
N GLY A 108 -2.91 -4.96 -7.70
CA GLY A 108 -4.15 -4.91 -8.47
C GLY A 108 -3.96 -5.41 -9.91
N ASP A 109 -4.11 -4.55 -10.90
CA ASP A 109 -3.92 -4.81 -12.33
C ASP A 109 -2.50 -4.53 -12.84
N SER A 110 -1.60 -4.05 -11.97
CA SER A 110 -0.24 -3.66 -12.29
C SER A 110 0.81 -4.46 -11.53
N VAL A 111 2.06 -4.26 -11.88
CA VAL A 111 3.24 -4.63 -11.09
C VAL A 111 3.93 -3.33 -10.68
N HIS A 112 4.14 -3.14 -9.38
CA HIS A 112 4.93 -2.05 -8.86
C HIS A 112 6.40 -2.47 -8.82
N ILE A 113 7.27 -1.67 -9.44
CA ILE A 113 8.72 -1.94 -9.50
C ILE A 113 9.51 -0.77 -8.96
N THR A 114 10.50 -1.09 -8.13
CA THR A 114 11.56 -0.20 -7.71
C THR A 114 12.87 -0.61 -8.39
N LEU A 115 13.61 0.36 -8.89
CA LEU A 115 14.86 0.13 -9.60
C LEU A 115 16.08 0.37 -8.70
N ARG A 116 17.17 -0.28 -9.02
CA ARG A 116 18.47 -0.01 -8.38
C ARG A 116 19.01 1.35 -8.80
N GLU A 117 19.91 1.91 -8.00
CA GLU A 117 20.61 3.16 -8.33
C GLU A 117 21.29 3.09 -9.69
N GLY A 118 21.23 4.21 -10.43
CA GLY A 118 21.80 4.31 -11.77
C GLY A 118 20.94 3.71 -12.89
N THR A 119 19.72 3.24 -12.56
CA THR A 119 18.76 2.74 -13.54
C THR A 119 17.53 3.65 -13.61
N GLY A 120 16.85 3.66 -14.76
CA GLY A 120 15.70 4.54 -15.03
C GLY A 120 14.53 3.83 -15.72
N PRO A 121 13.46 4.56 -16.03
CA PRO A 121 12.29 3.98 -16.68
C PRO A 121 12.59 3.36 -18.05
N ASP A 122 13.59 3.88 -18.79
CA ASP A 122 14.01 3.33 -20.09
C ASP A 122 14.58 1.90 -19.94
N ASP A 123 15.16 1.60 -18.78
CA ASP A 123 15.62 0.25 -18.47
C ASP A 123 14.46 -0.74 -18.33
N ILE A 124 13.34 -0.28 -17.74
CA ILE A 124 12.11 -1.09 -17.67
C ILE A 124 11.63 -1.40 -19.08
N VAL A 125 11.55 -0.39 -19.95
CA VAL A 125 11.11 -0.56 -21.35
C VAL A 125 12.04 -1.55 -22.07
N THR A 126 13.36 -1.44 -21.86
CA THR A 126 14.36 -2.34 -22.46
C THR A 126 14.16 -3.80 -21.99
N ILE A 127 13.93 -4.01 -20.69
CA ILE A 127 13.65 -5.34 -20.11
C ILE A 127 12.39 -5.92 -20.74
N LEU A 128 11.31 -5.14 -20.83
CA LEU A 128 10.03 -5.59 -21.36
C LEU A 128 10.11 -5.93 -22.85
N ASN A 129 10.76 -5.08 -23.64
CA ASN A 129 10.97 -5.33 -25.08
C ASN A 129 11.79 -6.61 -25.32
N SER A 130 12.84 -6.83 -24.53
CA SER A 130 13.68 -8.05 -24.63
C SER A 130 12.89 -9.32 -24.27
N ALA A 131 11.84 -9.19 -23.46
CA ALA A 131 10.95 -10.29 -23.11
C ALA A 131 9.73 -10.42 -24.04
N GLY A 132 9.61 -9.56 -25.08
CA GLY A 132 8.47 -9.55 -25.99
C GLY A 132 7.18 -8.97 -25.42
N LEU A 133 7.28 -8.14 -24.37
CA LEU A 133 6.15 -7.46 -23.72
C LEU A 133 6.06 -6.01 -24.21
N HIS A 134 5.87 -5.84 -25.53
CA HIS A 134 5.99 -4.53 -26.21
C HIS A 134 4.87 -3.54 -25.88
N ASP A 135 3.67 -4.02 -25.53
CA ASP A 135 2.49 -3.19 -25.26
C ASP A 135 2.36 -2.80 -23.77
N ALA A 136 3.42 -3.02 -22.99
CA ALA A 136 3.41 -2.69 -21.58
C ALA A 136 3.43 -1.16 -21.35
N SER A 137 2.57 -0.68 -20.46
CA SER A 137 2.62 0.71 -20.01
C SER A 137 3.48 0.84 -18.76
N VAL A 138 4.32 1.88 -18.71
CA VAL A 138 5.19 2.20 -17.58
C VAL A 138 4.88 3.62 -17.12
N MET A 139 4.57 3.79 -15.84
CA MET A 139 4.23 5.08 -15.26
C MET A 139 4.92 5.25 -13.90
N GLU A 140 5.58 6.38 -13.67
CA GLU A 140 6.05 6.75 -12.33
C GLU A 140 4.85 7.11 -11.45
N ILE A 141 4.81 6.55 -10.25
CA ILE A 141 3.69 6.72 -9.31
C ILE A 141 4.17 7.17 -7.94
N VAL A 142 3.25 7.77 -7.19
CA VAL A 142 3.47 8.08 -5.78
C VAL A 142 3.17 6.83 -4.96
N PRO A 143 4.08 6.41 -4.05
CA PRO A 143 3.87 5.22 -3.21
C PRO A 143 2.59 5.31 -2.37
N GLY A 144 1.86 4.21 -2.28
CA GLY A 144 0.79 4.02 -1.31
C GLY A 144 1.33 3.52 0.05
N ILE A 145 0.46 3.39 1.05
CA ILE A 145 0.84 2.80 2.35
C ILE A 145 1.26 1.34 2.17
N GLU A 146 0.61 0.61 1.27
CA GLU A 146 0.92 -0.79 1.00
C GLU A 146 2.35 -0.95 0.43
N ASP A 147 2.79 -0.04 -0.46
CA ASP A 147 4.16 -0.05 -0.99
C ASP A 147 5.19 0.16 0.13
N VAL A 148 4.93 1.13 1.03
CA VAL A 148 5.77 1.39 2.21
C VAL A 148 5.79 0.19 3.15
N PHE A 149 4.64 -0.42 3.40
CA PHE A 149 4.54 -1.59 4.27
C PHE A 149 5.36 -2.76 3.72
N LEU A 150 5.24 -3.05 2.41
CA LEU A 150 6.02 -4.11 1.75
C LEU A 150 7.53 -3.83 1.79
N GLU A 151 7.94 -2.57 1.69
CA GLU A 151 9.34 -2.18 1.79
C GLU A 151 9.87 -2.38 3.21
N LEU A 152 9.14 -1.91 4.23
CA LEU A 152 9.53 -2.08 5.65
C LEU A 152 9.65 -3.56 6.05
N MET A 153 8.75 -4.42 5.53
CA MET A 153 8.82 -5.86 5.77
C MET A 153 10.11 -6.51 5.27
N LYS A 154 10.70 -6.01 4.17
CA LYS A 154 11.95 -6.55 3.60
C LYS A 154 13.17 -6.22 4.45
N HIS A 155 13.14 -5.14 5.19
CA HIS A 155 14.26 -4.71 6.04
C HIS A 155 14.30 -5.41 7.41
N GLU A 156 13.22 -6.11 7.80
CA GLU A 156 13.13 -6.85 9.06
C GLU A 156 13.41 -8.37 8.92
N GLY A 157 13.60 -8.90 7.73
CA GLY A 157 14.00 -10.29 7.44
C GLY A 157 15.49 -10.35 7.18
#